data_069bab1668049fc6108ea643b148f402
#
_entry.id   069bab1668049fc6108ea643b148f402
#
_cell.length_a   1.000
_cell.length_b   1.000
_cell.length_c   1.000
_cell.angle_alpha   90.00
_cell.angle_beta   90.00
_cell.angle_gamma   90.00
#
_symmetry.space_group_name_H-M   'P 1'
#
loop_
_entity.id
_entity.type
_entity.pdbx_description
1 polymer ?
#
loop_
_entity_poly.entity_id
_entity_poly.type
_entity_poly.pdbx_seq_one_letter_code
_entity_poly.pdbx_strand_id
1 'polypeptide(L)'
;MTRDKLLLDIGGTFIKCSDGRTIPIDSDGTREEIASSLRAALGDANSAAIAIPGPFNYNDGTFLMKHKFVDVYGERFAALVGRPSGHFSFIHDVNCMLLGEMLSGAGRGHDRAALVALGTGLGYSMYVDGRVLTNEMGLPLVSIWKLPYRDGILEDYVSKRGIVGRYGDPAITVKEIARRAFSEDEKAKAVFAETGDMIGENVAPILKEYRISILLLGGQISRSAELFLPALKARLPKDITVSVVSDIDNATFNGLRAL
;
A
#
# COMPACT_ATOMS: atom_id res chain seq x y z
N MET A 1 -23.97 17.21 16.90
CA MET A 1 -23.31 16.95 15.60
C MET A 1 -21.98 16.34 15.91
N THR A 2 -21.83 15.04 15.76
CA THR A 2 -20.52 14.37 15.76
C THR A 2 -19.75 14.96 14.58
N ARG A 3 -18.68 15.74 14.83
CA ARG A 3 -17.77 16.14 13.76
C ARG A 3 -17.25 14.86 13.12
N ASP A 4 -17.42 14.72 11.81
CA ASP A 4 -16.88 13.60 11.08
C ASP A 4 -15.38 13.47 11.42
N LYS A 5 -14.96 12.26 11.78
CA LYS A 5 -13.58 11.96 12.15
C LYS A 5 -12.67 12.30 10.96
N LEU A 6 -11.61 13.07 11.19
CA LEU A 6 -10.65 13.41 10.13
C LEU A 6 -9.94 12.12 9.68
N LEU A 7 -9.84 11.90 8.37
CA LEU A 7 -9.13 10.78 7.79
C LEU A 7 -7.84 11.28 7.14
N LEU A 8 -6.71 10.63 7.46
CA LEU A 8 -5.39 10.98 6.94
C LEU A 8 -4.73 9.76 6.28
N ASP A 9 -4.27 9.95 5.05
CA ASP A 9 -3.40 9.00 4.35
C ASP A 9 -1.99 9.58 4.30
N ILE A 10 -1.09 9.08 5.15
CA ILE A 10 0.26 9.59 5.33
C ILE A 10 1.23 8.80 4.45
N GLY A 11 1.68 9.41 3.37
CA GLY A 11 2.79 8.90 2.55
C GLY A 11 4.15 9.48 2.97
N GLY A 12 5.19 9.16 2.19
CA GLY A 12 6.54 9.73 2.41
C GLY A 12 6.74 11.15 1.88
N THR A 13 5.86 11.62 1.00
CA THR A 13 5.98 12.93 0.32
C THR A 13 4.76 13.82 0.54
N PHE A 14 3.60 13.23 0.74
CA PHE A 14 2.33 13.94 0.94
C PHE A 14 1.48 13.24 1.99
N ILE A 15 0.71 14.05 2.73
CA ILE A 15 -0.41 13.62 3.57
C ILE A 15 -1.68 14.06 2.85
N LYS A 16 -2.52 13.11 2.48
CA LYS A 16 -3.85 13.40 1.93
C LYS A 16 -4.86 13.43 3.07
N CYS A 17 -5.73 14.42 3.08
CA CYS A 17 -6.77 14.62 4.09
C CYS A 17 -8.15 14.42 3.48
N SER A 18 -9.10 13.87 4.24
CA SER A 18 -10.49 13.65 3.78
C SER A 18 -11.27 14.94 3.49
N ASP A 19 -10.77 16.09 3.95
CA ASP A 19 -11.32 17.41 3.66
C ASP A 19 -10.80 18.03 2.35
N GLY A 20 -10.04 17.25 1.56
CA GLY A 20 -9.49 17.65 0.27
C GLY A 20 -8.11 18.33 0.33
N ARG A 21 -7.58 18.61 1.52
CA ARG A 21 -6.22 19.13 1.67
C ARG A 21 -5.17 18.07 1.32
N THR A 22 -4.07 18.53 0.74
CA THR A 22 -2.85 17.73 0.57
C THR A 22 -1.70 18.51 1.16
N ILE A 23 -1.06 17.97 2.19
CA ILE A 23 0.01 18.61 2.94
C ILE A 23 1.34 17.97 2.52
N PRO A 24 2.33 18.74 2.09
CA PRO A 24 3.66 18.20 1.85
C PRO A 24 4.27 17.67 3.16
N ILE A 25 4.96 16.55 3.07
CA ILE A 25 5.78 15.99 4.15
C ILE A 25 7.05 15.42 3.54
N ASP A 26 8.17 15.66 4.18
CA ASP A 26 9.42 14.97 3.87
C ASP A 26 9.66 13.90 4.94
N SER A 27 9.56 12.64 4.54
CA SER A 27 9.81 11.51 5.46
C SER A 27 11.28 11.40 5.89
N ASP A 28 12.19 12.07 5.17
CA ASP A 28 13.64 12.12 5.46
C ASP A 28 14.03 13.46 6.11
N GLY A 29 13.05 14.34 6.35
CA GLY A 29 13.22 15.64 7.02
C GLY A 29 13.49 15.49 8.52
N THR A 30 13.82 16.61 9.13
CA THR A 30 14.06 16.71 10.58
C THR A 30 12.77 16.42 11.37
N ARG A 31 12.96 16.05 12.63
CA ARG A 31 11.85 15.83 13.57
C ARG A 31 10.81 16.96 13.55
N GLU A 32 11.26 18.22 13.55
CA GLU A 32 10.35 19.37 13.60
C GLU A 32 9.62 19.60 12.28
N GLU A 33 10.23 19.36 11.14
CA GLU A 33 9.59 19.42 9.82
C GLU A 33 8.49 18.37 9.70
N ILE A 34 8.80 17.12 10.10
CA ILE A 34 7.82 16.03 10.15
C ILE A 34 6.66 16.40 11.09
N ALA A 35 6.95 16.82 12.33
CA ALA A 35 5.94 17.20 13.31
C ALA A 35 5.07 18.37 12.83
N SER A 36 5.67 19.37 12.17
CA SER A 36 4.96 20.51 11.59
C SER A 36 3.97 20.09 10.52
N SER A 37 4.41 19.23 9.59
CA SER A 37 3.54 18.70 8.52
C SER A 37 2.36 17.88 9.09
N LEU A 38 2.62 17.05 10.11
CA LEU A 38 1.57 16.28 10.80
C LEU A 38 0.57 17.18 11.53
N ARG A 39 1.06 18.22 12.22
CA ARG A 39 0.19 19.24 12.86
C ARG A 39 -0.64 20.01 11.83
N ALA A 40 -0.04 20.40 10.70
CA ALA A 40 -0.75 21.07 9.61
C ALA A 40 -1.86 20.19 9.02
N ALA A 41 -1.59 18.89 8.86
CA ALA A 41 -2.59 17.94 8.39
C ALA A 41 -3.76 17.78 9.37
N LEU A 42 -3.48 17.70 10.68
CA LEU A 42 -4.52 17.61 11.72
C LEU A 42 -5.35 18.90 11.85
N GLY A 43 -4.76 20.09 11.59
CA GLY A 43 -5.44 21.36 11.87
C GLY A 43 -5.88 21.39 13.34
N ASP A 44 -7.16 21.66 13.63
CA ASP A 44 -7.74 21.68 14.98
C ASP A 44 -8.32 20.34 15.45
N ALA A 45 -8.21 19.28 14.63
CA ALA A 45 -8.82 17.99 14.95
C ALA A 45 -8.06 17.28 16.08
N ASN A 46 -8.78 16.88 17.14
CA ASN A 46 -8.28 16.05 18.23
C ASN A 46 -8.60 14.54 18.04
N SER A 47 -9.22 14.19 16.90
CA SER A 47 -9.56 12.82 16.55
C SER A 47 -9.30 12.59 15.06
N ALA A 48 -8.57 11.52 14.72
CA ALA A 48 -8.34 11.14 13.34
C ALA A 48 -8.19 9.63 13.18
N ALA A 49 -8.58 9.12 12.01
CA ALA A 49 -8.18 7.80 11.54
C ALA A 49 -7.04 7.96 10.53
N ILE A 50 -5.97 7.21 10.69
CA ILE A 50 -4.69 7.46 10.04
C ILE A 50 -4.19 6.18 9.40
N ALA A 51 -4.04 6.22 8.07
CA ALA A 51 -3.28 5.23 7.33
C ALA A 51 -1.82 5.72 7.22
N ILE A 52 -0.87 4.85 7.54
CA ILE A 52 0.55 5.17 7.52
C ILE A 52 1.35 3.91 7.15
N PRO A 53 2.43 4.02 6.33
CA PRO A 53 3.27 2.87 6.04
C PRO A 53 4.02 2.38 7.28
N GLY A 54 4.57 1.16 7.20
CA GLY A 54 5.35 0.56 8.27
C GLY A 54 6.86 0.50 8.01
N PRO A 55 7.63 0.07 9.01
CA PRO A 55 7.22 -0.38 10.36
C PRO A 55 6.69 0.74 11.27
N PHE A 56 5.58 0.46 11.91
CA PHE A 56 4.89 1.36 12.84
C PHE A 56 4.12 0.50 13.85
N ASN A 57 4.01 0.90 15.11
CA ASN A 57 3.13 0.22 16.06
C ASN A 57 1.74 0.84 15.98
N TYR A 58 0.82 0.15 15.33
CA TYR A 58 -0.54 0.64 15.08
C TYR A 58 -1.43 0.63 16.32
N ASN A 59 -1.00 -0.01 17.41
CA ASN A 59 -1.76 -0.02 18.68
C ASN A 59 -1.58 1.26 19.48
N ASP A 60 -0.38 1.85 19.45
CA ASP A 60 -0.03 3.01 20.26
C ASP A 60 0.50 4.23 19.51
N GLY A 61 0.65 4.08 18.16
CA GLY A 61 1.08 5.15 17.30
C GLY A 61 2.59 5.44 17.31
N THR A 62 3.44 4.43 17.59
CA THR A 62 4.89 4.63 17.66
C THR A 62 5.56 4.43 16.29
N PHE A 63 6.38 5.37 15.87
CA PHE A 63 7.19 5.28 14.65
C PHE A 63 8.36 4.31 14.83
N LEU A 64 8.48 3.31 13.98
CA LEU A 64 9.52 2.27 14.03
C LEU A 64 10.27 2.11 12.70
N MET A 65 10.08 3.05 11.77
CA MET A 65 10.74 3.05 10.46
C MET A 65 12.19 3.50 10.58
N LYS A 66 13.11 2.78 9.89
CA LYS A 66 14.55 3.10 9.80
C LYS A 66 15.00 3.53 8.40
N HIS A 67 14.07 3.60 7.46
CA HIS A 67 14.31 4.00 6.07
C HIS A 67 13.46 5.21 5.65
N LYS A 68 12.54 5.63 6.50
CA LYS A 68 11.69 6.83 6.43
C LYS A 68 11.36 7.23 7.85
N PHE A 69 11.05 8.49 8.08
CA PHE A 69 10.69 9.00 9.40
C PHE A 69 11.72 8.67 10.48
N VAL A 70 13.01 8.64 10.08
CA VAL A 70 14.12 8.22 10.96
C VAL A 70 14.27 9.15 12.15
N ASP A 71 14.10 10.44 11.95
CA ASP A 71 14.26 11.47 12.98
C ASP A 71 13.17 11.46 14.05
N VAL A 72 12.09 10.69 13.83
CA VAL A 72 11.01 10.47 14.80
C VAL A 72 10.93 9.02 15.27
N TYR A 73 11.98 8.22 15.02
CA TYR A 73 12.04 6.83 15.46
C TYR A 73 11.85 6.69 16.96
N GLY A 74 10.93 5.82 17.37
CA GLY A 74 10.59 5.58 18.78
C GLY A 74 9.62 6.60 19.39
N GLU A 75 9.26 7.67 18.67
CA GLU A 75 8.29 8.63 19.15
C GLU A 75 6.84 8.21 18.86
N ARG A 76 5.93 8.59 19.76
CA ARG A 76 4.51 8.40 19.55
C ARG A 76 3.91 9.57 18.77
N PHE A 77 3.06 9.26 17.81
CA PHE A 77 2.35 10.26 17.00
C PHE A 77 1.68 11.35 17.85
N ALA A 78 0.93 10.95 18.90
CA ALA A 78 0.21 11.89 19.76
C ALA A 78 1.13 12.89 20.49
N ALA A 79 2.32 12.43 20.93
CA ALA A 79 3.33 13.28 21.55
C ALA A 79 3.98 14.20 20.52
N LEU A 80 4.33 13.67 19.35
CA LEU A 80 4.98 14.41 18.27
C LEU A 80 4.11 15.58 17.77
N VAL A 81 2.78 15.40 17.71
CA VAL A 81 1.86 16.46 17.31
C VAL A 81 1.41 17.35 18.47
N GLY A 82 1.89 17.12 19.70
CA GLY A 82 1.53 17.89 20.88
C GLY A 82 0.10 17.68 21.38
N ARG A 83 -0.47 16.49 21.14
CA ARG A 83 -1.86 16.13 21.54
C ARG A 83 -1.92 14.79 22.27
N PRO A 84 -1.37 14.70 23.50
CA PRO A 84 -1.28 13.44 24.24
C PRO A 84 -2.64 12.82 24.58
N SER A 85 -3.70 13.62 24.68
CA SER A 85 -5.09 13.18 24.89
C SER A 85 -5.91 13.07 23.59
N GLY A 86 -5.26 13.17 22.42
CA GLY A 86 -5.92 13.00 21.12
C GLY A 86 -6.36 11.54 20.91
N HIS A 87 -7.48 11.39 20.23
CA HIS A 87 -8.02 10.06 19.87
C HIS A 87 -7.62 9.70 18.44
N PHE A 88 -6.52 8.97 18.29
CA PHE A 88 -5.98 8.56 17.01
C PHE A 88 -6.08 7.05 16.84
N SER A 89 -6.65 6.62 15.70
CA SER A 89 -6.66 5.21 15.28
C SER A 89 -5.69 5.06 14.11
N PHE A 90 -4.91 4.00 14.09
CA PHE A 90 -3.90 3.77 13.08
C PHE A 90 -4.11 2.45 12.35
N ILE A 91 -3.80 2.42 11.08
CA ILE A 91 -3.80 1.22 10.25
C ILE A 91 -2.67 1.30 9.22
N HIS A 92 -2.10 0.15 8.87
CA HIS A 92 -1.15 0.07 7.74
C HIS A 92 -1.86 0.42 6.42
N ASP A 93 -1.25 1.25 5.57
CA ASP A 93 -1.83 1.75 4.32
C ASP A 93 -2.39 0.63 3.42
N VAL A 94 -1.64 -0.46 3.24
CA VAL A 94 -2.08 -1.61 2.42
C VAL A 94 -3.23 -2.38 3.09
N ASN A 95 -3.21 -2.53 4.41
CA ASN A 95 -4.32 -3.13 5.17
C ASN A 95 -5.59 -2.28 5.02
N CYS A 96 -5.42 -0.97 5.08
CA CYS A 96 -6.49 -0.01 4.93
C CYS A 96 -7.12 -0.08 3.53
N MET A 97 -6.29 -0.13 2.48
CA MET A 97 -6.74 -0.27 1.10
C MET A 97 -7.55 -1.56 0.92
N LEU A 98 -7.05 -2.69 1.44
CA LEU A 98 -7.78 -3.96 1.38
C LEU A 98 -9.12 -3.87 2.12
N LEU A 99 -9.14 -3.32 3.33
CA LEU A 99 -10.37 -3.14 4.10
C LEU A 99 -11.41 -2.32 3.31
N GLY A 100 -10.99 -1.23 2.68
CA GLY A 100 -11.85 -0.41 1.82
C GLY A 100 -12.46 -1.19 0.67
N GLU A 101 -11.67 -2.03 0.00
CA GLU A 101 -12.14 -2.89 -1.09
C GLU A 101 -13.11 -3.98 -0.61
N MET A 102 -12.89 -4.54 0.58
CA MET A 102 -13.81 -5.52 1.16
C MET A 102 -15.15 -4.90 1.53
N LEU A 103 -15.16 -3.65 1.98
CA LEU A 103 -16.39 -2.97 2.43
C LEU A 103 -17.19 -2.37 1.28
N SER A 104 -16.53 -1.79 0.28
CA SER A 104 -17.19 -0.98 -0.75
C SER A 104 -16.68 -1.19 -2.18
N GLY A 105 -15.64 -1.98 -2.38
CA GLY A 105 -14.99 -2.18 -3.67
C GLY A 105 -15.15 -3.59 -4.25
N ALA A 106 -14.15 -4.02 -5.02
CA ALA A 106 -14.16 -5.28 -5.75
C ALA A 106 -14.05 -6.54 -4.86
N GLY A 107 -13.68 -6.37 -3.57
CA GLY A 107 -13.62 -7.45 -2.60
C GLY A 107 -14.97 -7.83 -1.96
N ARG A 108 -16.02 -7.04 -2.19
CA ARG A 108 -17.34 -7.29 -1.60
C ARG A 108 -17.88 -8.68 -1.95
N GLY A 109 -18.42 -9.36 -0.93
CA GLY A 109 -18.99 -10.70 -1.08
C GLY A 109 -17.98 -11.84 -1.04
N HIS A 110 -16.69 -11.53 -0.88
CA HIS A 110 -15.65 -12.53 -0.66
C HIS A 110 -15.27 -12.61 0.82
N ASP A 111 -15.24 -13.83 1.37
CA ASP A 111 -14.79 -14.05 2.76
C ASP A 111 -13.29 -14.06 2.91
N ARG A 112 -12.56 -14.29 1.79
CA ARG A 112 -11.11 -14.44 1.74
C ARG A 112 -10.54 -13.71 0.53
N ALA A 113 -9.79 -12.67 0.80
CA ALA A 113 -9.17 -11.82 -0.21
C ALA A 113 -7.70 -11.55 0.10
N ALA A 114 -6.91 -11.33 -0.93
CA ALA A 114 -5.57 -10.77 -0.80
C ALA A 114 -5.44 -9.52 -1.67
N LEU A 115 -4.56 -8.62 -1.29
CA LEU A 115 -4.22 -7.43 -2.06
C LEU A 115 -2.72 -7.34 -2.26
N VAL A 116 -2.29 -7.16 -3.50
CA VAL A 116 -0.93 -6.78 -3.88
C VAL A 116 -0.95 -5.33 -4.31
N ALA A 117 -0.22 -4.48 -3.60
CA ALA A 117 -0.08 -3.06 -3.92
C ALA A 117 1.27 -2.79 -4.61
N LEU A 118 1.22 -2.37 -5.87
CA LEU A 118 2.39 -2.11 -6.71
C LEU A 118 2.61 -0.60 -6.86
N GLY A 119 3.77 -0.13 -6.39
CA GLY A 119 4.12 1.29 -6.42
C GLY A 119 5.61 1.52 -6.28
N THR A 120 6.01 2.48 -5.45
CA THR A 120 7.42 2.69 -5.08
C THR A 120 8.01 1.43 -4.43
N GLY A 121 7.20 0.74 -3.62
CA GLY A 121 7.49 -0.57 -3.05
C GLY A 121 6.42 -1.59 -3.43
N LEU A 122 6.50 -2.76 -2.78
CA LEU A 122 5.59 -3.90 -2.92
C LEU A 122 4.85 -4.13 -1.59
N GLY A 123 3.56 -3.83 -1.57
CA GLY A 123 2.69 -4.08 -0.42
C GLY A 123 1.87 -5.37 -0.58
N TYR A 124 1.52 -5.98 0.55
CA TYR A 124 0.66 -7.16 0.59
C TYR A 124 -0.21 -7.17 1.83
N SER A 125 -1.45 -7.55 1.68
CA SER A 125 -2.38 -7.71 2.79
C SER A 125 -3.37 -8.84 2.50
N MET A 126 -3.92 -9.44 3.55
CA MET A 126 -4.93 -10.49 3.46
C MET A 126 -6.12 -10.20 4.38
N TYR A 127 -7.30 -10.52 3.88
CA TYR A 127 -8.56 -10.52 4.62
C TYR A 127 -9.10 -11.94 4.66
N VAL A 128 -9.37 -12.43 5.86
CA VAL A 128 -9.83 -13.81 6.08
C VAL A 128 -10.91 -13.80 7.16
N ASP A 129 -12.06 -14.35 6.83
CA ASP A 129 -13.15 -14.58 7.77
C ASP A 129 -13.52 -13.32 8.59
N GLY A 130 -13.74 -12.22 7.91
CA GLY A 130 -14.25 -10.97 8.51
C GLY A 130 -13.17 -10.00 9.02
N ARG A 131 -11.87 -10.29 8.87
CA ARG A 131 -10.79 -9.42 9.38
C ARG A 131 -9.56 -9.38 8.49
N VAL A 132 -8.88 -8.25 8.51
CA VAL A 132 -7.52 -8.12 7.97
C VAL A 132 -6.53 -8.86 8.87
N LEU A 133 -5.68 -9.69 8.28
CA LEU A 133 -4.67 -10.46 9.04
C LEU A 133 -3.45 -9.60 9.37
N THR A 134 -3.19 -9.42 10.65
CA THR A 134 -2.08 -8.62 11.16
C THR A 134 -1.26 -9.38 12.20
N ASN A 135 -0.02 -8.94 12.40
CA ASN A 135 0.78 -9.33 13.56
C ASN A 135 0.39 -8.52 14.81
N GLU A 136 1.09 -8.74 15.91
CA GLU A 136 0.84 -8.09 17.21
C GLU A 136 0.94 -6.55 17.17
N MET A 137 1.72 -5.98 16.24
CA MET A 137 1.86 -4.53 16.07
C MET A 137 0.87 -3.92 15.07
N GLY A 138 0.00 -4.73 14.43
CA GLY A 138 -0.93 -4.29 13.40
C GLY A 138 -0.35 -4.23 11.98
N LEU A 139 0.89 -4.69 11.77
CA LEU A 139 1.49 -4.84 10.44
C LEU A 139 0.84 -6.01 9.67
N PRO A 140 0.84 -6.00 8.32
CA PRO A 140 0.43 -7.17 7.54
C PRO A 140 1.11 -8.45 8.04
N LEU A 141 0.33 -9.52 8.23
CA LEU A 141 0.84 -10.80 8.77
C LEU A 141 1.91 -11.40 7.87
N VAL A 142 1.75 -11.31 6.57
CA VAL A 142 2.69 -11.81 5.56
C VAL A 142 3.34 -10.63 4.83
N SER A 143 4.66 -10.68 4.69
CA SER A 143 5.45 -9.65 4.02
C SER A 143 6.08 -10.23 2.75
N ILE A 144 5.43 -10.09 1.60
CA ILE A 144 5.96 -10.62 0.34
C ILE A 144 7.12 -9.80 -0.22
N TRP A 145 7.24 -8.51 0.13
CA TRP A 145 8.28 -7.64 -0.40
C TRP A 145 9.69 -8.16 -0.15
N LYS A 146 9.92 -8.81 1.01
CA LYS A 146 11.21 -9.35 1.44
C LYS A 146 11.44 -10.82 1.09
N LEU A 147 10.54 -11.45 0.33
CA LEU A 147 10.76 -12.83 -0.12
C LEU A 147 12.07 -12.89 -0.92
N PRO A 148 12.97 -13.84 -0.60
CA PRO A 148 14.18 -14.05 -1.40
C PRO A 148 13.79 -14.33 -2.85
N TYR A 149 14.37 -13.60 -3.78
CA TYR A 149 14.12 -13.77 -5.19
C TYR A 149 15.39 -13.48 -5.98
N ARG A 150 15.89 -14.47 -6.72
CA ARG A 150 17.17 -14.41 -7.45
C ARG A 150 18.32 -13.95 -6.52
N ASP A 151 18.98 -12.85 -6.85
CA ASP A 151 20.11 -12.26 -6.11
C ASP A 151 19.69 -11.14 -5.13
N GLY A 152 18.39 -10.97 -4.90
CA GLY A 152 17.82 -9.94 -4.03
C GLY A 152 16.51 -10.36 -3.36
N ILE A 153 15.57 -9.45 -3.30
CA ILE A 153 14.22 -9.66 -2.79
C ILE A 153 13.17 -9.36 -3.86
N LEU A 154 11.98 -9.91 -3.73
CA LEU A 154 10.92 -9.78 -4.73
C LEU A 154 10.63 -8.31 -5.07
N GLU A 155 10.64 -7.41 -4.08
CA GLU A 155 10.42 -5.98 -4.30
C GLU A 155 11.44 -5.36 -5.27
N ASP A 156 12.70 -5.83 -5.26
CA ASP A 156 13.74 -5.31 -6.16
C ASP A 156 13.41 -5.52 -7.64
N TYR A 157 12.54 -6.48 -7.93
CA TYR A 157 12.16 -6.85 -9.29
C TYR A 157 10.80 -6.30 -9.71
N VAL A 158 9.80 -6.27 -8.82
CA VAL A 158 8.41 -5.98 -9.23
C VAL A 158 7.93 -4.57 -8.85
N SER A 159 8.70 -3.82 -8.06
CA SER A 159 8.39 -2.42 -7.73
C SER A 159 8.83 -1.45 -8.83
N LYS A 160 8.58 -0.14 -8.62
CA LYS A 160 9.02 0.93 -9.53
C LYS A 160 10.49 0.75 -9.93
N ARG A 161 11.41 0.54 -8.96
CA ARG A 161 12.85 0.40 -9.24
C ARG A 161 13.15 -0.83 -10.09
N GLY A 162 12.47 -1.94 -9.83
CA GLY A 162 12.65 -3.18 -10.57
C GLY A 162 12.18 -3.08 -12.02
N ILE A 163 11.02 -2.48 -12.27
CA ILE A 163 10.48 -2.28 -13.62
C ILE A 163 11.38 -1.35 -14.42
N VAL A 164 11.79 -0.20 -13.84
CA VAL A 164 12.69 0.76 -14.49
C VAL A 164 14.06 0.14 -14.76
N GLY A 165 14.63 -0.58 -13.77
CA GLY A 165 15.94 -1.24 -13.92
C GLY A 165 15.96 -2.29 -15.03
N ARG A 166 14.92 -3.14 -15.11
CA ARG A 166 14.81 -4.16 -16.16
C ARG A 166 14.54 -3.53 -17.55
N TYR A 167 13.85 -2.41 -17.60
CA TYR A 167 13.73 -1.67 -18.86
C TYR A 167 15.06 -1.02 -19.29
N GLY A 168 15.95 -0.72 -18.32
CA GLY A 168 17.34 -0.28 -18.59
C GLY A 168 17.50 1.18 -18.98
N ASP A 169 16.52 2.04 -18.66
CA ASP A 169 16.61 3.49 -18.82
C ASP A 169 16.19 4.16 -17.49
N PRO A 170 17.15 4.63 -16.66
CA PRO A 170 16.84 5.20 -15.35
C PRO A 170 16.12 6.55 -15.40
N ALA A 171 16.11 7.22 -16.54
CA ALA A 171 15.46 8.51 -16.71
C ALA A 171 13.95 8.39 -16.99
N ILE A 172 13.48 7.18 -17.29
CA ILE A 172 12.08 6.93 -17.67
C ILE A 172 11.22 6.56 -16.46
N THR A 173 9.94 6.94 -16.50
CA THR A 173 8.97 6.54 -15.47
C THR A 173 8.27 5.24 -15.85
N VAL A 174 7.75 4.49 -14.84
CA VAL A 174 6.93 3.29 -15.10
C VAL A 174 5.70 3.63 -15.97
N LYS A 175 5.11 4.82 -15.78
CA LYS A 175 4.00 5.31 -16.60
C LYS A 175 4.40 5.43 -18.09
N GLU A 176 5.59 5.92 -18.35
CA GLU A 176 6.09 6.04 -19.73
C GLU A 176 6.45 4.67 -20.32
N ILE A 177 7.02 3.76 -19.52
CA ILE A 177 7.26 2.37 -19.95
C ILE A 177 5.92 1.71 -20.33
N ALA A 178 4.89 1.89 -19.51
CA ALA A 178 3.55 1.37 -19.81
C ALA A 178 2.99 1.96 -21.10
N ARG A 179 3.12 3.28 -21.31
CA ARG A 179 2.71 3.93 -22.56
C ARG A 179 3.41 3.32 -23.78
N ARG A 180 4.72 3.06 -23.69
CA ARG A 180 5.49 2.38 -24.75
C ARG A 180 5.01 0.96 -24.99
N ALA A 181 4.71 0.20 -23.93
CA ALA A 181 4.17 -1.16 -24.06
C ALA A 181 2.83 -1.17 -24.79
N PHE A 182 1.94 -0.21 -24.52
CA PHE A 182 0.70 -0.03 -25.27
C PHE A 182 0.92 0.44 -26.73
N SER A 183 2.10 1.01 -27.04
CA SER A 183 2.52 1.40 -28.39
C SER A 183 3.45 0.37 -29.04
N GLU A 184 3.30 -0.90 -28.67
CA GLU A 184 3.97 -2.07 -29.28
C GLU A 184 5.50 -2.15 -29.03
N ASP A 185 6.06 -1.46 -28.03
CA ASP A 185 7.46 -1.67 -27.59
C ASP A 185 7.59 -3.05 -26.93
N GLU A 186 8.21 -4.01 -27.62
CA GLU A 186 8.34 -5.40 -27.18
C GLU A 186 9.15 -5.53 -25.88
N LYS A 187 10.16 -4.67 -25.66
CA LYS A 187 10.93 -4.67 -24.41
C LYS A 187 10.06 -4.23 -23.24
N ALA A 188 9.26 -3.18 -23.43
CA ALA A 188 8.35 -2.69 -22.41
C ALA A 188 7.26 -3.74 -22.09
N LYS A 189 6.69 -4.40 -23.10
CA LYS A 189 5.75 -5.51 -22.91
C LYS A 189 6.37 -6.65 -22.11
N ALA A 190 7.59 -7.09 -22.49
CA ALA A 190 8.29 -8.16 -21.79
C ALA A 190 8.52 -7.83 -20.30
N VAL A 191 8.93 -6.60 -19.97
CA VAL A 191 9.15 -6.16 -18.59
C VAL A 191 7.87 -6.26 -17.76
N PHE A 192 6.71 -5.88 -18.30
CA PHE A 192 5.44 -6.02 -17.59
C PHE A 192 4.99 -7.48 -17.50
N ALA A 193 5.10 -8.26 -18.56
CA ALA A 193 4.76 -9.69 -18.54
C ALA A 193 5.59 -10.44 -17.48
N GLU A 194 6.90 -10.22 -17.44
CA GLU A 194 7.78 -10.76 -16.40
C GLU A 194 7.36 -10.30 -14.98
N THR A 195 6.93 -9.05 -14.82
CA THR A 195 6.44 -8.55 -13.52
C THR A 195 5.22 -9.36 -13.06
N GLY A 196 4.28 -9.63 -13.95
CA GLY A 196 3.11 -10.46 -13.66
C GLY A 196 3.51 -11.91 -13.31
N ASP A 197 4.43 -12.48 -14.05
CA ASP A 197 4.94 -13.84 -13.83
C ASP A 197 5.59 -13.97 -12.44
N MET A 198 6.49 -13.06 -12.09
CA MET A 198 7.17 -13.02 -10.78
C MET A 198 6.19 -12.87 -9.62
N ILE A 199 5.20 -11.98 -9.74
CA ILE A 199 4.18 -11.82 -8.70
C ILE A 199 3.38 -13.11 -8.56
N GLY A 200 2.88 -13.65 -9.66
CA GLY A 200 2.06 -14.87 -9.66
C GLY A 200 2.79 -16.06 -9.05
N GLU A 201 4.04 -16.30 -9.45
CA GLU A 201 4.89 -17.36 -8.89
C GLU A 201 5.01 -17.28 -7.36
N ASN A 202 5.23 -16.07 -6.83
CA ASN A 202 5.51 -15.89 -5.42
C ASN A 202 4.24 -15.81 -4.56
N VAL A 203 3.10 -15.34 -5.10
CA VAL A 203 1.87 -15.24 -4.31
C VAL A 203 1.01 -16.51 -4.40
N ALA A 204 1.07 -17.29 -5.47
CA ALA A 204 0.22 -18.47 -5.64
C ALA A 204 0.26 -19.47 -4.48
N PRO A 205 1.42 -19.82 -3.88
CA PRO A 205 1.48 -20.69 -2.71
C PRO A 205 0.72 -20.10 -1.51
N ILE A 206 0.86 -18.80 -1.27
CA ILE A 206 0.22 -18.08 -0.16
C ILE A 206 -1.30 -18.05 -0.37
N LEU A 207 -1.75 -17.71 -1.59
CA LEU A 207 -3.17 -17.68 -1.91
C LEU A 207 -3.83 -19.05 -1.70
N LYS A 208 -3.13 -20.13 -2.06
CA LYS A 208 -3.60 -21.51 -1.84
C LYS A 208 -3.66 -21.85 -0.35
N GLU A 209 -2.62 -21.54 0.41
CA GLU A 209 -2.52 -21.80 1.87
C GLU A 209 -3.69 -21.15 2.62
N TYR A 210 -3.97 -19.87 2.32
CA TYR A 210 -5.03 -19.10 2.98
C TYR A 210 -6.40 -19.25 2.30
N ARG A 211 -6.52 -20.08 1.24
CA ARG A 211 -7.76 -20.31 0.47
C ARG A 211 -8.37 -19.00 -0.02
N ILE A 212 -7.53 -18.13 -0.56
CA ILE A 212 -7.97 -16.85 -1.09
C ILE A 212 -8.82 -17.06 -2.35
N SER A 213 -9.98 -16.41 -2.42
CA SER A 213 -10.89 -16.49 -3.57
C SER A 213 -10.73 -15.32 -4.55
N ILE A 214 -10.20 -14.18 -4.08
CA ILE A 214 -9.95 -13.00 -4.92
C ILE A 214 -8.60 -12.37 -4.59
N LEU A 215 -7.82 -12.09 -5.63
CA LEU A 215 -6.60 -11.28 -5.58
C LEU A 215 -6.90 -9.88 -6.13
N LEU A 216 -6.71 -8.87 -5.30
CA LEU A 216 -6.87 -7.47 -5.68
C LEU A 216 -5.51 -6.87 -6.03
N LEU A 217 -5.46 -6.07 -7.09
CA LEU A 217 -4.26 -5.36 -7.54
C LEU A 217 -4.44 -3.87 -7.27
N GLY A 218 -3.67 -3.35 -6.33
CA GLY A 218 -3.68 -1.94 -5.92
C GLY A 218 -2.37 -1.21 -6.24
N GLY A 219 -2.31 0.07 -5.89
CA GLY A 219 -1.17 0.94 -6.15
C GLY A 219 -1.12 1.47 -7.59
N GLN A 220 -0.31 2.51 -7.81
CA GLN A 220 -0.32 3.26 -9.07
C GLN A 220 0.10 2.44 -10.30
N ILE A 221 0.96 1.42 -10.13
CA ILE A 221 1.40 0.54 -11.23
C ILE A 221 0.24 -0.33 -11.73
N SER A 222 -0.71 -0.67 -10.86
CA SER A 222 -1.88 -1.48 -11.21
C SER A 222 -2.86 -0.77 -12.17
N ARG A 223 -2.68 0.54 -12.43
CA ARG A 223 -3.37 1.24 -13.54
C ARG A 223 -3.03 0.66 -14.92
N SER A 224 -1.89 -0.02 -15.02
CA SER A 224 -1.42 -0.71 -16.23
C SER A 224 -1.52 -2.23 -16.09
N ALA A 225 -2.46 -2.74 -15.28
CA ALA A 225 -2.60 -4.16 -15.00
C ALA A 225 -2.79 -5.00 -16.28
N GLU A 226 -3.43 -4.48 -17.30
CA GLU A 226 -3.63 -5.17 -18.60
C GLU A 226 -2.31 -5.72 -19.17
N LEU A 227 -1.18 -5.05 -18.93
CA LEU A 227 0.13 -5.44 -19.45
C LEU A 227 0.73 -6.65 -18.73
N PHE A 228 0.39 -6.90 -17.47
CA PHE A 228 0.96 -7.98 -16.67
C PHE A 228 -0.07 -9.02 -16.19
N LEU A 229 -1.35 -8.71 -16.28
CA LEU A 229 -2.44 -9.57 -15.81
C LEU A 229 -2.47 -10.94 -16.49
N PRO A 230 -2.22 -11.11 -17.84
CA PRO A 230 -2.20 -12.41 -18.46
C PRO A 230 -1.13 -13.33 -17.87
N ALA A 231 0.10 -12.85 -17.70
CA ALA A 231 1.20 -13.60 -17.12
C ALA A 231 0.96 -13.93 -15.64
N LEU A 232 0.46 -12.96 -14.87
CA LEU A 232 0.04 -13.19 -13.49
C LEU A 232 -0.99 -14.31 -13.38
N LYS A 233 -2.09 -14.23 -14.15
CA LYS A 233 -3.16 -15.25 -14.14
C LYS A 233 -2.68 -16.65 -14.56
N ALA A 234 -1.70 -16.73 -15.44
CA ALA A 234 -1.13 -18.01 -15.87
C ALA A 234 -0.44 -18.77 -14.73
N ARG A 235 0.00 -18.09 -13.68
CA ARG A 235 0.64 -18.67 -12.49
C ARG A 235 -0.32 -18.96 -11.34
N LEU A 236 -1.52 -18.39 -11.37
CA LEU A 236 -2.48 -18.54 -10.28
C LEU A 236 -3.38 -19.78 -10.47
N PRO A 237 -3.90 -20.35 -9.37
CA PRO A 237 -5.01 -21.30 -9.44
C PRO A 237 -6.18 -20.74 -10.25
N LYS A 238 -6.85 -21.58 -11.05
CA LYS A 238 -7.90 -21.15 -11.99
C LYS A 238 -9.17 -20.62 -11.31
N ASP A 239 -9.39 -20.98 -10.07
CA ASP A 239 -10.53 -20.59 -9.23
C ASP A 239 -10.35 -19.23 -8.53
N ILE A 240 -9.17 -18.61 -8.64
CA ILE A 240 -8.91 -17.30 -8.07
C ILE A 240 -9.36 -16.20 -9.04
N THR A 241 -10.29 -15.37 -8.58
CA THR A 241 -10.64 -14.12 -9.27
C THR A 241 -9.51 -13.10 -9.11
N VAL A 242 -9.16 -12.39 -10.18
CA VAL A 242 -8.21 -11.26 -10.10
C VAL A 242 -8.90 -10.00 -10.57
N SER A 243 -8.89 -8.96 -9.73
CA SER A 243 -9.49 -7.66 -10.02
C SER A 243 -8.54 -6.51 -9.65
N VAL A 244 -8.66 -5.40 -10.35
CA VAL A 244 -7.97 -4.16 -9.96
C VAL A 244 -8.82 -3.45 -8.91
N VAL A 245 -8.19 -2.78 -7.95
CA VAL A 245 -8.83 -1.93 -6.94
C VAL A 245 -9.73 -0.91 -7.65
N SER A 246 -10.96 -0.79 -7.18
CA SER A 246 -12.04 -0.03 -7.85
C SER A 246 -11.72 1.47 -7.97
N ASP A 247 -11.10 2.03 -6.93
CA ASP A 247 -10.65 3.43 -6.90
C ASP A 247 -9.28 3.51 -6.22
N ILE A 248 -8.22 3.43 -7.02
CA ILE A 248 -6.83 3.42 -6.54
C ILE A 248 -6.49 4.68 -5.73
N ASP A 249 -7.12 5.81 -6.01
CA ASP A 249 -6.81 7.08 -5.33
C ASP A 249 -7.52 7.22 -3.98
N ASN A 250 -8.70 6.62 -3.82
CA ASN A 250 -9.53 6.75 -2.62
C ASN A 250 -9.71 5.44 -1.82
N ALA A 251 -9.15 4.33 -2.28
CA ALA A 251 -9.29 3.03 -1.60
C ALA A 251 -8.88 3.09 -0.12
N THR A 252 -7.81 3.81 0.21
CA THR A 252 -7.36 4.04 1.58
C THR A 252 -8.41 4.79 2.40
N PHE A 253 -9.03 5.84 1.86
CA PHE A 253 -10.09 6.57 2.57
C PHE A 253 -11.33 5.71 2.82
N ASN A 254 -11.67 4.81 1.89
CA ASN A 254 -12.79 3.88 2.07
C ASN A 254 -12.52 2.95 3.26
N GLY A 255 -11.28 2.49 3.44
CA GLY A 255 -10.89 1.70 4.60
C GLY A 255 -10.86 2.51 5.89
N LEU A 256 -10.35 3.76 5.86
CA LEU A 256 -10.30 4.64 7.03
C LEU A 256 -11.69 4.97 7.62
N ARG A 257 -12.74 5.00 6.78
CA ARG A 257 -14.12 5.21 7.26
C ARG A 257 -14.64 4.10 8.16
N ALA A 258 -13.99 2.93 8.16
CA ALA A 258 -14.35 1.79 8.99
C ALA A 258 -13.69 1.79 10.38
N LEU A 259 -12.75 2.72 10.64
CA LEU A 259 -12.06 2.89 11.92
C LEU A 259 -12.73 3.95 12.77
#